data_b359ea432bc1c9932ad483817aea0150
#
_entry.id   b359ea432bc1c9932ad483817aea0150
#
_cell.length_a   1.000
_cell.length_b   1.000
_cell.length_c   1.000
_cell.angle_alpha   90.00
_cell.angle_beta   90.00
_cell.angle_gamma   90.00
#
_symmetry.space_group_name_H-M   'P 1'
#
loop_
_entity.id
_entity.type
_entity.pdbx_description
1 polymer ?
#
loop_
_entity_poly.entity_id
_entity_poly.type
_entity_poly.pdbx_seq_one_letter_code
_entity_poly.pdbx_strand_id
1 'polypeptide(L)'
;RFGFQLDATNLDMFSSDRIVAAEIRGGYGLFAGRVPNVWLASPFANSGVVQYGSRTGRFAAGTPDCTTGAEITCFKAPETIYQDFPYSDYASTSPAQAIDPNYDTPSTWKLNLELLLTTANGYDLKLAYNRDEAKDGVGFSDASASVEQVGKTGVVTYDSEGAYYITNGPGASSDSITLSLDKEFDNGVSVFASYTGLDAENAWNGTSSQLSSNLEYNPRVDLMNVSVGKTPWAIENRFVAGLNYTANWFNNAPTSFSLFYKAYS
;
A
#
# COMPACT_ATOMS: atom_id res chain seq x y z
N ARG A 1 9.99 9.88 -18.18
CA ARG A 1 8.89 8.99 -18.61
C ARG A 1 8.94 8.84 -20.11
N PHE A 2 8.86 7.63 -20.59
CA PHE A 2 8.80 7.27 -22.00
C PHE A 2 7.60 6.33 -22.22
N GLY A 3 6.91 6.47 -23.35
CA GLY A 3 5.82 5.58 -23.73
C GLY A 3 5.78 5.45 -25.24
N PHE A 4 5.31 4.31 -25.72
CA PHE A 4 5.15 4.03 -27.13
C PHE A 4 3.91 3.20 -27.39
N GLN A 5 3.41 3.30 -28.61
CA GLN A 5 2.34 2.48 -29.18
C GLN A 5 2.72 2.20 -30.63
N LEU A 6 2.69 0.93 -31.00
CA LEU A 6 3.07 0.44 -32.32
C LEU A 6 1.92 -0.41 -32.86
N ASP A 7 1.41 -0.03 -34.03
CA ASP A 7 0.59 -0.93 -34.85
C ASP A 7 1.51 -2.01 -35.42
N ALA A 8 1.35 -3.22 -34.95
CA ALA A 8 2.15 -4.38 -35.29
C ALA A 8 1.44 -5.31 -36.29
N THR A 9 0.27 -4.95 -36.77
CA THR A 9 -0.60 -5.80 -37.63
C THR A 9 0.14 -6.30 -38.87
N ASN A 10 1.00 -5.47 -39.45
CA ASN A 10 1.73 -5.78 -40.69
C ASN A 10 3.13 -6.36 -40.43
N LEU A 11 3.51 -6.63 -39.18
CA LEU A 11 4.77 -7.33 -38.91
C LEU A 11 4.63 -8.81 -39.29
N ASP A 12 5.69 -9.40 -39.88
CA ASP A 12 5.67 -10.78 -40.38
C ASP A 12 5.18 -11.80 -39.36
N MET A 13 5.52 -11.57 -38.09
CA MET A 13 5.11 -12.47 -36.98
C MET A 13 3.60 -12.46 -36.70
N PHE A 14 2.87 -11.40 -37.06
CA PHE A 14 1.42 -11.26 -36.91
C PHE A 14 0.66 -11.26 -38.24
N SER A 15 1.40 -11.21 -39.37
CA SER A 15 0.82 -11.21 -40.72
C SER A 15 0.25 -12.60 -41.04
N SER A 16 -1.01 -12.81 -40.68
CA SER A 16 -1.73 -14.05 -40.99
C SER A 16 -3.23 -13.76 -41.17
N ASP A 17 -3.91 -14.57 -41.98
CA ASP A 17 -5.37 -14.49 -42.16
C ASP A 17 -6.17 -14.68 -40.87
N ARG A 18 -5.50 -15.06 -39.77
CA ARG A 18 -6.12 -15.31 -38.46
C ARG A 18 -6.09 -14.09 -37.54
N ILE A 19 -5.19 -13.15 -37.79
CA ILE A 19 -5.01 -11.94 -36.97
C ILE A 19 -5.41 -10.73 -37.81
N VAL A 20 -6.42 -9.98 -37.34
CA VAL A 20 -6.91 -8.76 -38.03
C VAL A 20 -6.32 -7.49 -37.46
N ALA A 21 -5.88 -7.53 -36.19
CA ALA A 21 -5.16 -6.41 -35.57
C ALA A 21 -4.16 -6.92 -34.54
N ALA A 22 -2.98 -6.28 -34.51
CA ALA A 22 -1.97 -6.48 -33.50
C ALA A 22 -1.40 -5.12 -33.07
N GLU A 23 -1.35 -4.89 -31.76
CA GLU A 23 -0.82 -3.66 -31.19
C GLU A 23 0.16 -4.00 -30.08
N ILE A 24 1.34 -3.36 -30.09
CA ILE A 24 2.32 -3.42 -29.01
C ILE A 24 2.40 -2.02 -28.40
N ARG A 25 2.19 -1.93 -27.09
CA ARG A 25 2.34 -0.68 -26.37
C ARG A 25 3.11 -0.88 -25.08
N GLY A 26 3.71 0.19 -24.62
CA GLY A 26 4.43 0.13 -23.38
C GLY A 26 4.94 1.47 -22.91
N GLY A 27 5.52 1.46 -21.72
CA GLY A 27 6.10 2.64 -21.13
C GLY A 27 7.05 2.28 -20.01
N TYR A 28 8.00 3.19 -19.81
CA TYR A 28 8.96 3.12 -18.72
C TYR A 28 9.17 4.49 -18.12
N GLY A 29 9.26 4.57 -16.80
CA GLY A 29 9.51 5.85 -16.17
C GLY A 29 9.61 5.79 -14.66
N LEU A 30 10.15 6.87 -14.11
CA LEU A 30 10.20 7.10 -12.67
C LEU A 30 8.97 7.90 -12.23
N PHE A 31 8.30 7.39 -11.21
CA PHE A 31 7.09 7.99 -10.64
C PHE A 31 7.31 8.27 -9.17
N ALA A 32 7.11 9.54 -8.77
CA ALA A 32 7.13 9.92 -7.37
C ALA A 32 5.91 9.32 -6.64
N GLY A 33 6.16 8.70 -5.53
CA GLY A 33 5.15 8.23 -4.60
C GLY A 33 4.69 9.33 -3.65
N ARG A 34 3.77 9.00 -2.77
CA ARG A 34 3.29 9.89 -1.71
C ARG A 34 3.42 9.17 -0.37
N VAL A 35 4.07 9.82 0.57
CA VAL A 35 4.12 9.37 1.96
C VAL A 35 2.83 9.80 2.67
N PRO A 36 2.23 8.95 3.52
CA PRO A 36 1.15 9.39 4.39
C PRO A 36 1.58 10.62 5.21
N ASN A 37 0.81 11.69 5.13
CA ASN A 37 1.14 12.94 5.82
C ASN A 37 1.31 12.76 7.34
N VAL A 38 0.63 11.77 7.93
CA VAL A 38 0.73 11.47 9.34
C VAL A 38 2.14 11.05 9.76
N TRP A 39 2.89 10.36 8.90
CA TRP A 39 4.27 9.98 9.20
C TRP A 39 5.22 11.20 9.18
N LEU A 40 4.95 12.16 8.30
CA LEU A 40 5.73 13.40 8.23
C LEU A 40 5.33 14.40 9.35
N ALA A 41 4.09 14.34 9.82
CA ALA A 41 3.60 15.19 10.91
C ALA A 41 4.00 14.65 12.30
N SER A 42 4.25 13.35 12.42
CA SER A 42 4.56 12.70 13.69
C SER A 42 5.79 13.29 14.42
N PRO A 43 6.90 13.64 13.75
CA PRO A 43 8.03 14.31 14.37
C PRO A 43 7.72 15.66 15.00
N PHE A 44 6.77 16.39 14.43
CA PHE A 44 6.36 17.70 15.00
C PHE A 44 5.53 17.54 16.27
N ALA A 45 4.78 16.43 16.40
CA ALA A 45 4.00 16.12 17.59
C ALA A 45 4.84 15.43 18.68
N ASN A 46 5.90 14.72 18.29
CA ASN A 46 6.74 13.88 19.18
C ASN A 46 8.22 14.29 19.06
N SER A 47 8.52 15.50 19.43
CA SER A 47 9.87 16.08 19.32
C SER A 47 10.86 15.61 20.39
N GLY A 48 10.47 14.70 21.28
CA GLY A 48 11.26 14.27 22.43
C GLY A 48 11.29 15.29 23.58
N VAL A 49 10.65 16.46 23.41
CA VAL A 49 10.50 17.44 24.49
C VAL A 49 9.40 16.98 25.43
N VAL A 50 9.59 17.20 26.73
CA VAL A 50 8.57 16.92 27.74
C VAL A 50 7.28 17.63 27.40
N GLN A 51 6.22 16.86 27.20
CA GLN A 51 4.89 17.38 26.92
C GLN A 51 4.05 17.34 28.19
N TYR A 52 3.45 18.46 28.53
CA TYR A 52 2.46 18.55 29.58
C TYR A 52 1.07 18.43 28.95
N GLY A 53 0.41 17.30 29.19
CA GLY A 53 -0.89 17.03 28.63
C GLY A 53 -1.93 16.78 29.73
N SER A 54 -3.09 17.40 29.64
CA SER A 54 -4.27 17.04 30.43
C SER A 54 -5.16 16.10 29.63
N ARG A 55 -5.38 14.87 30.12
CA ARG A 55 -6.41 13.98 29.57
C ARG A 55 -7.72 14.21 30.32
N THR A 56 -8.64 14.92 29.69
CA THR A 56 -9.98 15.22 30.23
C THR A 56 -10.89 13.98 30.36
N GLY A 57 -10.41 12.77 30.16
CA GLY A 57 -11.23 11.56 30.17
C GLY A 57 -10.96 10.57 31.33
N ARG A 58 -10.01 10.86 32.25
CA ARG A 58 -9.75 10.03 33.42
C ARG A 58 -9.59 10.93 34.63
N PHE A 59 -10.71 11.15 35.34
CA PHE A 59 -10.68 11.81 36.61
C PHE A 59 -10.21 10.84 37.72
N ALA A 60 -9.30 11.28 38.58
CA ALA A 60 -8.94 10.54 39.79
C ALA A 60 -10.17 10.38 40.68
N ALA A 61 -10.24 9.32 41.50
CA ALA A 61 -11.30 9.11 42.43
C ALA A 61 -11.43 10.33 43.37
N GLY A 62 -12.62 10.98 43.37
CA GLY A 62 -12.90 12.20 44.14
C GLY A 62 -13.08 13.48 43.31
N THR A 63 -12.92 13.42 42.00
CA THR A 63 -13.31 14.54 41.11
C THR A 63 -14.83 14.55 40.89
N PRO A 64 -15.46 15.72 40.70
CA PRO A 64 -16.89 15.80 40.42
C PRO A 64 -17.25 14.96 39.19
N ASP A 65 -18.26 14.12 39.33
CA ASP A 65 -18.73 13.23 38.25
C ASP A 65 -19.41 14.07 37.16
N CYS A 66 -18.76 14.24 36.05
CA CYS A 66 -19.31 14.93 34.88
C CYS A 66 -20.44 14.14 34.20
N THR A 67 -20.77 12.93 34.66
CA THR A 67 -21.83 12.09 34.07
C THR A 67 -23.23 12.50 34.52
N THR A 68 -23.36 13.29 35.57
CA THR A 68 -24.69 13.66 36.15
C THR A 68 -25.31 14.93 35.55
N GLY A 69 -24.70 15.56 34.54
CA GLY A 69 -25.31 16.63 33.73
C GLY A 69 -25.67 17.93 34.48
N ALA A 70 -25.29 18.07 35.75
CA ALA A 70 -25.73 19.18 36.60
C ALA A 70 -24.74 20.36 36.64
N GLU A 71 -23.50 20.19 36.12
CA GLU A 71 -22.51 21.26 36.22
C GLU A 71 -21.72 21.49 34.93
N ILE A 72 -21.85 22.69 34.37
CA ILE A 72 -21.06 23.27 33.29
C ILE A 72 -19.55 23.36 33.66
N THR A 73 -19.17 23.00 34.85
CA THR A 73 -17.79 23.02 35.38
C THR A 73 -16.88 21.96 34.78
N CYS A 74 -17.38 21.04 33.97
CA CYS A 74 -16.59 20.03 33.28
C CYS A 74 -15.82 20.55 32.05
N PHE A 75 -16.20 21.71 31.52
CA PHE A 75 -15.49 22.39 30.45
C PHE A 75 -14.75 23.61 31.03
N LYS A 76 -13.57 23.34 31.61
CA LYS A 76 -12.72 24.44 32.06
C LYS A 76 -11.98 25.04 30.87
N ALA A 77 -11.83 26.36 30.87
CA ALA A 77 -10.97 27.02 29.92
C ALA A 77 -9.52 26.50 30.05
N PRO A 78 -8.73 26.41 28.94
CA PRO A 78 -7.37 25.88 28.97
C PRO A 78 -6.49 26.48 30.06
N GLU A 79 -6.62 27.77 30.32
CA GLU A 79 -5.87 28.50 31.36
C GLU A 79 -6.18 28.06 32.80
N THR A 80 -7.35 27.50 33.07
CA THR A 80 -7.70 27.00 34.40
C THR A 80 -7.31 25.55 34.63
N ILE A 81 -7.13 24.78 33.58
CA ILE A 81 -6.67 23.38 33.66
C ILE A 81 -5.27 23.30 34.27
N TYR A 82 -4.38 24.24 33.92
CA TYR A 82 -3.01 24.30 34.44
C TYR A 82 -2.91 24.60 35.92
N GLN A 83 -3.95 25.21 36.52
CA GLN A 83 -3.96 25.55 37.95
C GLN A 83 -4.37 24.36 38.84
N ASP A 84 -5.15 23.44 38.30
CA ASP A 84 -5.68 22.29 39.04
C ASP A 84 -4.75 21.08 38.99
N PHE A 85 -3.81 21.05 38.01
CA PHE A 85 -2.90 19.93 37.81
C PHE A 85 -1.46 20.44 37.85
N PRO A 86 -0.70 20.20 38.91
CA PRO A 86 0.72 20.57 38.98
C PRO A 86 1.50 19.88 37.84
N TYR A 87 2.36 20.64 37.20
CA TYR A 87 3.13 20.20 36.02
C TYR A 87 3.92 18.89 36.24
N SER A 88 4.31 18.60 37.46
CA SER A 88 5.08 17.41 37.83
C SER A 88 4.30 16.10 37.66
N ASP A 89 2.96 16.13 37.70
CA ASP A 89 2.15 14.91 37.74
C ASP A 89 1.75 14.40 36.37
N TYR A 90 1.98 15.21 35.31
CA TYR A 90 1.52 14.93 33.94
C TYR A 90 2.62 15.08 32.88
N ALA A 91 3.86 15.14 33.30
CA ALA A 91 4.99 15.15 32.40
C ALA A 91 5.13 13.76 31.76
N SER A 92 4.91 13.65 30.45
CA SER A 92 5.23 12.46 29.69
C SER A 92 6.35 12.77 28.72
N THR A 93 7.39 11.98 28.74
CA THR A 93 8.37 11.96 27.64
C THR A 93 7.81 11.06 26.55
N SER A 94 7.43 11.65 25.43
CA SER A 94 7.18 10.86 24.23
C SER A 94 8.52 10.49 23.60
N PRO A 95 8.67 9.28 23.03
CA PRO A 95 9.83 8.95 22.25
C PRO A 95 10.09 10.03 21.18
N ALA A 96 11.36 10.40 21.00
CA ALA A 96 11.71 11.37 19.99
C ALA A 96 11.42 10.82 18.59
N GLN A 97 10.84 11.63 17.73
CA GLN A 97 10.61 11.26 16.34
C GLN A 97 11.22 12.30 15.41
N ALA A 98 11.79 11.85 14.29
CA ALA A 98 12.49 12.69 13.35
C ALA A 98 12.24 12.25 11.89
N ILE A 99 12.68 13.10 11.00
CA ILE A 99 12.82 12.78 9.56
C ILE A 99 14.33 12.80 9.28
N ASP A 100 14.84 11.79 8.62
CA ASP A 100 16.23 11.76 8.16
C ASP A 100 16.49 12.98 7.29
N PRO A 101 17.54 13.79 7.57
CA PRO A 101 17.87 14.94 6.72
C PRO A 101 18.13 14.59 5.26
N ASN A 102 18.49 13.34 4.97
CA ASN A 102 18.74 12.84 3.61
C ASN A 102 17.54 12.06 3.05
N TYR A 103 16.36 12.18 3.66
CA TYR A 103 15.17 11.46 3.22
C TYR A 103 14.68 11.98 1.87
N ASP A 104 14.76 11.11 0.86
CA ASP A 104 14.19 11.35 -0.46
C ASP A 104 12.73 10.90 -0.53
N THR A 105 11.92 11.67 -1.25
CA THR A 105 10.52 11.28 -1.51
C THR A 105 10.47 9.94 -2.21
N PRO A 106 9.65 8.98 -1.73
CA PRO A 106 9.53 7.67 -2.34
C PRO A 106 9.30 7.76 -3.83
N SER A 107 10.03 6.98 -4.59
CA SER A 107 9.91 6.92 -6.03
C SER A 107 10.03 5.48 -6.54
N THR A 108 9.35 5.20 -7.64
CA THR A 108 9.26 3.85 -8.21
C THR A 108 9.49 3.91 -9.71
N TRP A 109 10.41 3.09 -10.20
CA TRP A 109 10.52 2.76 -11.60
C TRP A 109 9.39 1.82 -12.00
N LYS A 110 8.68 2.17 -13.09
CA LYS A 110 7.58 1.37 -13.61
C LYS A 110 7.81 1.06 -15.07
N LEU A 111 7.74 -0.22 -15.40
CA LEU A 111 7.71 -0.75 -16.75
C LEU A 111 6.34 -1.39 -17.01
N ASN A 112 5.74 -1.05 -18.12
CA ASN A 112 4.57 -1.72 -18.67
C ASN A 112 4.84 -2.11 -20.11
N LEU A 113 4.52 -3.35 -20.48
CA LEU A 113 4.54 -3.85 -21.85
C LEU A 113 3.25 -4.63 -22.10
N GLU A 114 2.57 -4.32 -23.19
CA GLU A 114 1.32 -4.99 -23.58
C GLU A 114 1.34 -5.37 -25.04
N LEU A 115 0.85 -6.57 -25.32
CA LEU A 115 0.51 -7.06 -26.65
C LEU A 115 -1.01 -7.28 -26.68
N LEU A 116 -1.68 -6.64 -27.62
CA LEU A 116 -3.09 -6.82 -27.90
C LEU A 116 -3.24 -7.43 -29.28
N LEU A 117 -4.07 -8.46 -29.39
CA LEU A 117 -4.34 -9.15 -30.64
C LEU A 117 -5.85 -9.31 -30.82
N THR A 118 -6.34 -8.93 -31.99
CA THR A 118 -7.71 -9.24 -32.40
C THR A 118 -7.65 -10.27 -33.52
N THR A 119 -8.39 -11.37 -33.35
CA THR A 119 -8.43 -12.44 -34.34
C THR A 119 -9.59 -12.27 -35.30
N ALA A 120 -9.49 -12.89 -36.50
CA ALA A 120 -10.54 -12.88 -37.50
C ALA A 120 -11.89 -13.49 -36.99
N ASN A 121 -11.82 -14.36 -36.00
CA ASN A 121 -13.00 -14.95 -35.34
C ASN A 121 -13.52 -14.05 -34.20
N GLY A 122 -13.01 -12.83 -34.04
CA GLY A 122 -13.44 -11.84 -33.05
C GLY A 122 -13.07 -12.20 -31.60
N TYR A 123 -11.95 -12.89 -31.37
CA TYR A 123 -11.35 -13.01 -30.05
C TYR A 123 -10.37 -11.87 -29.86
N ASP A 124 -10.46 -11.20 -28.71
CA ASP A 124 -9.50 -10.23 -28.27
C ASP A 124 -8.61 -10.86 -27.17
N LEU A 125 -7.32 -10.88 -27.46
CA LEU A 125 -6.29 -11.43 -26.57
C LEU A 125 -5.39 -10.30 -26.07
N LYS A 126 -5.07 -10.30 -24.79
CA LYS A 126 -4.12 -9.37 -24.20
C LYS A 126 -3.10 -10.13 -23.38
N LEU A 127 -1.81 -9.88 -23.64
CA LEU A 127 -0.69 -10.25 -22.78
C LEU A 127 -0.09 -8.96 -22.22
N ALA A 128 -0.03 -8.84 -20.91
CA ALA A 128 0.58 -7.70 -20.25
C ALA A 128 1.66 -8.14 -19.27
N TYR A 129 2.79 -7.45 -19.27
CA TYR A 129 3.83 -7.55 -18.28
C TYR A 129 4.02 -6.20 -17.60
N ASN A 130 4.02 -6.19 -16.27
CA ASN A 130 4.33 -5.01 -15.49
C ASN A 130 5.44 -5.34 -14.50
N ARG A 131 6.40 -4.41 -14.36
CA ARG A 131 7.42 -4.42 -13.33
C ARG A 131 7.46 -3.08 -12.63
N ASP A 132 7.32 -3.12 -11.32
CA ASP A 132 7.52 -1.99 -10.44
C ASP A 132 8.74 -2.25 -9.55
N GLU A 133 9.61 -1.25 -9.41
CA GLU A 133 10.82 -1.33 -8.58
C GLU A 133 11.02 0.00 -7.85
N ALA A 134 10.93 -0.02 -6.55
CA ALA A 134 11.16 1.18 -5.75
C ALA A 134 12.64 1.59 -5.83
N LYS A 135 12.87 2.84 -6.23
CA LYS A 135 14.18 3.47 -6.19
C LYS A 135 14.46 3.99 -4.77
N ASP A 136 13.53 4.73 -4.21
CA ASP A 136 13.61 5.30 -2.86
C ASP A 136 12.44 4.72 -2.06
N GLY A 137 12.68 3.64 -1.32
CA GLY A 137 11.66 3.02 -0.46
C GLY A 137 11.52 3.80 0.85
N VAL A 138 10.36 3.66 1.51
CA VAL A 138 10.18 4.16 2.87
C VAL A 138 10.77 3.17 3.86
N GLY A 139 11.54 3.65 4.82
CA GLY A 139 12.08 2.88 5.93
C GLY A 139 11.80 3.58 7.27
N PHE A 140 11.91 2.80 8.33
CA PHE A 140 11.82 3.27 9.71
C PHE A 140 13.05 2.76 10.46
N SER A 141 13.60 3.58 11.35
CA SER A 141 14.76 3.22 12.13
C SER A 141 14.72 3.89 13.50
N ASP A 142 15.63 3.49 14.38
CA ASP A 142 15.80 4.04 15.71
C ASP A 142 17.27 4.41 15.95
N ALA A 143 17.52 5.69 16.15
CA ALA A 143 18.86 6.22 16.36
C ALA A 143 19.45 5.88 17.72
N SER A 144 18.62 5.49 18.70
CA SER A 144 19.06 5.06 20.04
C SER A 144 19.30 3.56 20.14
N ALA A 145 18.93 2.78 19.11
CA ALA A 145 19.02 1.33 19.16
C ALA A 145 20.46 0.84 19.21
N SER A 146 20.75 -0.01 20.19
CA SER A 146 22.02 -0.73 20.31
C SER A 146 21.77 -2.23 20.38
N VAL A 147 22.64 -3.04 19.77
CA VAL A 147 22.48 -4.51 19.78
C VAL A 147 22.62 -5.02 21.21
N GLU A 148 21.58 -5.63 21.72
CA GLU A 148 21.57 -6.29 23.02
C GLU A 148 22.04 -7.75 22.89
N GLN A 149 21.45 -8.50 21.97
CA GLN A 149 21.75 -9.91 21.77
C GLN A 149 21.55 -10.35 20.32
N VAL A 150 22.40 -11.28 19.88
CA VAL A 150 22.21 -12.03 18.63
C VAL A 150 21.86 -13.48 18.96
N GLY A 151 20.64 -13.88 18.66
CA GLY A 151 20.16 -15.24 18.89
C GLY A 151 20.80 -16.26 17.98
N LYS A 152 20.73 -17.55 18.36
CA LYS A 152 21.28 -18.68 17.57
C LYS A 152 20.63 -18.82 16.17
N THR A 153 19.42 -18.30 16.00
CA THR A 153 18.67 -18.28 14.74
C THR A 153 18.95 -17.04 13.89
N GLY A 154 19.89 -16.18 14.31
CA GLY A 154 20.19 -14.91 13.65
C GLY A 154 19.24 -13.76 14.00
N VAL A 155 18.25 -13.96 14.86
CA VAL A 155 17.39 -12.89 15.37
C VAL A 155 18.21 -11.96 16.24
N VAL A 156 18.15 -10.66 15.94
CA VAL A 156 18.84 -9.61 16.70
C VAL A 156 17.84 -8.88 17.58
N THR A 157 18.14 -8.79 18.88
CA THR A 157 17.40 -7.94 19.82
C THR A 157 18.15 -6.65 20.07
N TYR A 158 17.40 -5.57 20.29
CA TYR A 158 17.93 -4.23 20.50
C TYR A 158 17.43 -3.65 21.81
N ASP A 159 18.33 -2.98 22.53
CA ASP A 159 17.96 -2.04 23.57
C ASP A 159 17.78 -0.66 22.94
N SER A 160 16.74 0.08 23.36
CA SER A 160 16.34 1.33 22.74
C SER A 160 15.70 2.29 23.74
N GLU A 161 16.09 3.57 23.67
CA GLU A 161 15.46 4.67 24.40
C GLU A 161 14.35 5.38 23.57
N GLY A 162 14.13 4.93 22.32
CA GLY A 162 13.04 5.40 21.46
C GLY A 162 13.34 6.73 20.74
N ALA A 163 14.36 6.73 19.88
CA ALA A 163 14.65 7.85 18.97
C ALA A 163 14.33 7.45 17.53
N TYR A 164 13.04 7.36 17.21
CA TYR A 164 12.55 6.85 15.94
C TYR A 164 12.64 7.88 14.83
N TYR A 165 12.95 7.43 13.61
CA TYR A 165 12.94 8.31 12.44
C TYR A 165 12.52 7.60 11.18
N ILE A 166 11.91 8.37 10.26
CA ILE A 166 11.62 7.95 8.90
C ILE A 166 12.86 8.19 8.03
N THR A 167 13.22 7.22 7.24
CA THR A 167 14.38 7.25 6.34
C THR A 167 14.05 6.52 5.04
N ASN A 168 14.96 6.50 4.08
CA ASN A 168 14.86 5.60 2.95
C ASN A 168 15.38 4.22 3.35
N GLY A 169 14.65 3.20 2.96
CA GLY A 169 14.95 1.81 3.23
C GLY A 169 14.94 0.97 1.98
N PRO A 170 15.19 -0.35 2.09
CA PRO A 170 15.06 -1.27 0.98
C PRO A 170 13.69 -1.13 0.34
N GLY A 171 13.69 -1.04 -0.99
CA GLY A 171 12.47 -0.82 -1.75
C GLY A 171 11.61 -2.08 -1.91
N ALA A 172 10.36 -1.86 -2.31
CA ALA A 172 9.47 -2.90 -2.78
C ALA A 172 9.73 -3.17 -4.26
N SER A 173 9.47 -4.40 -4.71
CA SER A 173 9.42 -4.76 -6.12
C SER A 173 8.21 -5.62 -6.43
N SER A 174 7.71 -5.54 -7.65
CA SER A 174 6.70 -6.48 -8.12
C SER A 174 6.82 -6.73 -9.61
N ASP A 175 6.62 -7.98 -9.99
CA ASP A 175 6.54 -8.45 -11.37
C ASP A 175 5.19 -9.11 -11.57
N SER A 176 4.45 -8.73 -12.61
CA SER A 176 3.19 -9.39 -12.94
C SER A 176 3.05 -9.68 -14.42
N ILE A 177 2.47 -10.86 -14.71
CA ILE A 177 2.07 -11.27 -16.05
C ILE A 177 0.57 -11.49 -16.04
N THR A 178 -0.14 -10.85 -16.96
CA THR A 178 -1.58 -11.03 -17.15
C THR A 178 -1.85 -11.49 -18.57
N LEU A 179 -2.60 -12.59 -18.69
CA LEU A 179 -3.19 -13.06 -19.94
C LEU A 179 -4.69 -12.91 -19.84
N SER A 180 -5.32 -12.24 -20.80
CA SER A 180 -6.78 -12.16 -20.89
C SER A 180 -7.30 -12.47 -22.28
N LEU A 181 -8.52 -12.97 -22.30
CA LEU A 181 -9.30 -13.33 -23.47
C LEU A 181 -10.71 -12.77 -23.32
N ASP A 182 -11.16 -12.08 -24.36
CA ASP A 182 -12.51 -11.57 -24.46
C ASP A 182 -13.13 -12.02 -25.78
N LYS A 183 -14.44 -12.32 -25.77
CA LYS A 183 -15.20 -12.69 -26.97
C LYS A 183 -16.65 -12.29 -26.83
N GLU A 184 -17.12 -11.58 -27.84
CA GLU A 184 -18.55 -11.33 -28.06
C GLU A 184 -19.07 -12.21 -29.18
N PHE A 185 -20.24 -12.82 -28.99
CA PHE A 185 -20.94 -13.65 -29.96
C PHE A 185 -22.19 -12.96 -30.44
N ASP A 186 -22.56 -13.17 -31.71
CA ASP A 186 -23.72 -12.54 -32.35
C ASP A 186 -25.07 -12.89 -31.69
N ASN A 187 -25.12 -13.96 -30.90
CA ASN A 187 -26.30 -14.41 -30.15
C ASN A 187 -26.54 -13.71 -28.81
N GLY A 188 -25.81 -12.62 -28.53
CA GLY A 188 -25.90 -11.87 -27.27
C GLY A 188 -25.13 -12.45 -26.08
N VAL A 189 -24.34 -13.50 -26.31
CA VAL A 189 -23.42 -14.05 -25.32
C VAL A 189 -22.08 -13.32 -25.40
N SER A 190 -21.49 -12.92 -24.27
CA SER A 190 -20.09 -12.52 -24.17
C SER A 190 -19.39 -13.27 -23.07
N VAL A 191 -18.14 -13.62 -23.31
CA VAL A 191 -17.27 -14.32 -22.34
C VAL A 191 -15.98 -13.55 -22.17
N PHE A 192 -15.45 -13.56 -20.96
CA PHE A 192 -14.10 -13.12 -20.69
C PHE A 192 -13.42 -14.07 -19.72
N ALA A 193 -12.12 -14.20 -19.84
CA ALA A 193 -11.27 -14.90 -18.89
C ALA A 193 -9.95 -14.16 -18.72
N SER A 194 -9.40 -14.14 -17.52
CA SER A 194 -8.11 -13.53 -17.24
C SER A 194 -7.38 -14.33 -16.18
N TYR A 195 -6.09 -14.52 -16.41
CA TYR A 195 -5.15 -15.05 -15.41
C TYR A 195 -4.06 -14.03 -15.16
N THR A 196 -3.74 -13.80 -13.89
CA THR A 196 -2.63 -12.95 -13.46
C THR A 196 -1.74 -13.74 -12.51
N GLY A 197 -0.46 -13.84 -12.84
CA GLY A 197 0.61 -14.24 -11.95
C GLY A 197 1.32 -13.01 -11.41
N LEU A 198 1.54 -12.94 -10.10
CA LEU A 198 2.19 -11.84 -9.40
C LEU A 198 3.30 -12.37 -8.49
N ASP A 199 4.47 -11.81 -8.63
CA ASP A 199 5.56 -11.90 -7.64
C ASP A 199 5.79 -10.51 -7.04
N ALA A 200 5.64 -10.38 -5.72
CA ALA A 200 5.77 -9.10 -5.03
C ALA A 200 6.55 -9.25 -3.73
N GLU A 201 7.50 -8.36 -3.57
CA GLU A 201 8.36 -8.31 -2.39
C GLU A 201 8.37 -6.90 -1.80
N ASN A 202 8.46 -6.81 -0.49
CA ASN A 202 8.66 -5.55 0.21
C ASN A 202 9.55 -5.72 1.45
N ALA A 203 10.01 -4.59 1.96
CA ALA A 203 10.76 -4.52 3.20
C ALA A 203 9.88 -4.06 4.37
N TRP A 204 8.91 -3.20 4.12
CA TRP A 204 8.11 -2.55 5.15
C TRP A 204 6.61 -2.58 4.86
N ASN A 205 5.85 -3.00 5.87
CA ASN A 205 4.40 -2.95 5.89
C ASN A 205 3.97 -1.80 6.83
N GLY A 206 4.04 -0.57 6.36
CA GLY A 206 3.61 0.59 7.14
C GLY A 206 2.08 0.62 7.29
N THR A 207 1.58 0.16 8.44
CA THR A 207 0.14 0.06 8.75
C THR A 207 -0.28 0.99 9.88
N SER A 208 0.66 1.55 10.61
CA SER A 208 0.43 2.45 11.74
C SER A 208 0.68 3.91 11.36
N SER A 209 0.00 4.82 12.05
CA SER A 209 0.27 6.26 12.00
C SER A 209 1.53 6.66 12.78
N GLN A 210 2.04 5.79 13.65
CA GLN A 210 3.20 6.07 14.51
C GLN A 210 4.45 5.37 13.96
N LEU A 211 5.59 6.07 13.97
CA LEU A 211 6.86 5.54 13.48
C LEU A 211 7.35 4.36 14.33
N SER A 212 7.26 4.46 15.66
CA SER A 212 7.59 3.37 16.58
C SER A 212 6.83 2.08 16.27
N SER A 213 5.51 2.19 16.10
CA SER A 213 4.68 1.03 15.82
C SER A 213 4.97 0.38 14.45
N ASN A 214 5.35 1.18 13.45
CA ASN A 214 5.78 0.64 12.16
C ASN A 214 7.13 -0.07 12.24
N LEU A 215 8.00 0.31 13.17
CA LEU A 215 9.25 -0.38 13.43
C LEU A 215 9.06 -1.62 14.30
N GLU A 216 8.48 -1.47 15.49
CA GLU A 216 8.48 -2.50 16.54
C GLU A 216 7.50 -3.65 16.28
N TYR A 217 6.32 -3.37 15.70
CA TYR A 217 5.27 -4.38 15.51
C TYR A 217 5.33 -5.12 14.17
N ASN A 218 6.38 -4.95 13.41
CA ASN A 218 6.64 -5.75 12.22
C ASN A 218 7.69 -6.82 12.53
N PRO A 219 7.31 -8.11 12.67
CA PRO A 219 8.25 -9.19 12.99
C PRO A 219 9.37 -9.28 11.95
N ARG A 220 10.61 -9.24 12.37
CA ARG A 220 11.80 -9.27 11.52
C ARG A 220 12.93 -10.00 12.19
N VAL A 221 13.87 -10.50 11.39
CA VAL A 221 15.09 -11.11 11.88
C VAL A 221 16.00 -10.04 12.49
N ASP A 222 16.06 -8.88 11.83
CA ASP A 222 16.85 -7.72 12.26
C ASP A 222 16.07 -6.45 11.97
N LEU A 223 15.75 -5.68 13.02
CA LEU A 223 14.96 -4.45 12.90
C LEU A 223 15.74 -3.29 12.25
N MET A 224 17.06 -3.27 12.44
CA MET A 224 17.91 -2.20 11.92
C MET A 224 18.50 -2.51 10.54
N ASN A 225 18.61 -3.81 10.18
CA ASN A 225 19.05 -4.27 8.86
C ASN A 225 17.95 -5.05 8.17
N VAL A 226 16.97 -4.33 7.69
CA VAL A 226 15.76 -4.90 7.12
C VAL A 226 16.03 -5.54 5.76
N SER A 227 15.72 -6.81 5.63
CA SER A 227 15.73 -7.54 4.36
C SER A 227 14.39 -7.45 3.64
N VAL A 228 14.44 -7.49 2.32
CA VAL A 228 13.26 -7.63 1.47
C VAL A 228 12.77 -9.07 1.52
N GLY A 229 11.48 -9.27 1.55
CA GLY A 229 10.83 -10.58 1.55
C GLY A 229 9.47 -10.54 0.87
N LYS A 230 8.86 -11.70 0.67
CA LYS A 230 7.55 -11.82 0.03
C LYS A 230 6.50 -10.96 0.75
N THR A 231 5.71 -10.26 -0.03
CA THR A 231 4.61 -9.43 0.48
C THR A 231 3.48 -10.32 0.99
N PRO A 232 3.13 -10.28 2.29
CA PRO A 232 2.13 -11.20 2.86
C PRO A 232 0.71 -10.98 2.34
N TRP A 233 0.45 -9.87 1.66
CA TRP A 233 -0.85 -9.52 1.08
C TRP A 233 -0.93 -9.78 -0.42
N ALA A 234 0.15 -10.26 -1.05
CA ALA A 234 0.16 -10.56 -2.47
C ALA A 234 -0.71 -11.78 -2.76
N ILE A 235 -1.53 -11.66 -3.79
CA ILE A 235 -2.23 -12.79 -4.40
C ILE A 235 -1.37 -13.23 -5.58
N GLU A 236 -0.61 -14.30 -5.39
CA GLU A 236 0.37 -14.76 -6.39
C GLU A 236 -0.29 -15.26 -7.68
N ASN A 237 -1.46 -15.89 -7.55
CA ASN A 237 -2.20 -16.39 -8.70
C ASN A 237 -3.65 -15.96 -8.61
N ARG A 238 -4.16 -15.36 -9.66
CA ARG A 238 -5.54 -14.93 -9.76
C ARG A 238 -6.13 -15.32 -11.10
N PHE A 239 -7.22 -16.07 -11.06
CA PHE A 239 -8.03 -16.37 -12.23
C PHE A 239 -9.40 -15.72 -12.08
N VAL A 240 -9.88 -15.10 -13.15
CA VAL A 240 -11.21 -14.48 -13.22
C VAL A 240 -11.85 -14.90 -14.54
N ALA A 241 -13.10 -15.30 -14.51
CA ALA A 241 -13.87 -15.56 -15.73
C ALA A 241 -15.31 -15.07 -15.57
N GLY A 242 -15.91 -14.64 -16.64
CA GLY A 242 -17.31 -14.23 -16.67
C GLY A 242 -17.99 -14.60 -17.98
N LEU A 243 -19.28 -14.80 -17.87
CA LEU A 243 -20.19 -15.05 -18.97
C LEU A 243 -21.37 -14.10 -18.80
N ASN A 244 -21.66 -13.35 -19.84
CA ASN A 244 -22.84 -12.49 -19.91
C ASN A 244 -23.72 -12.97 -21.05
N TYR A 245 -25.03 -12.92 -20.85
CA TYR A 245 -26.02 -13.17 -21.87
C TYR A 245 -27.06 -12.06 -21.86
N THR A 246 -27.24 -11.38 -22.98
CA THR A 246 -28.23 -10.33 -23.13
C THR A 246 -29.27 -10.76 -24.17
N ALA A 247 -30.52 -10.80 -23.75
CA ALA A 247 -31.66 -11.15 -24.60
C ALA A 247 -32.73 -10.04 -24.63
N ASN A 248 -33.35 -9.81 -25.77
CA ASN A 248 -34.48 -8.91 -25.93
C ASN A 248 -35.80 -9.68 -25.83
N TRP A 249 -36.10 -10.27 -24.65
CA TRP A 249 -37.30 -11.05 -24.43
C TRP A 249 -38.57 -10.21 -24.34
N PHE A 250 -38.41 -8.96 -23.98
CA PHE A 250 -39.52 -8.00 -23.93
C PHE A 250 -39.23 -6.86 -24.88
N ASN A 251 -40.24 -6.42 -25.66
CA ASN A 251 -40.06 -5.29 -26.57
C ASN A 251 -39.54 -4.06 -25.83
N ASN A 252 -38.40 -3.55 -26.27
CA ASN A 252 -37.67 -2.41 -25.69
C ASN A 252 -37.13 -2.60 -24.25
N ALA A 253 -37.04 -3.83 -23.73
CA ALA A 253 -36.49 -4.14 -22.40
C ALA A 253 -35.42 -5.25 -22.49
N PRO A 254 -34.18 -4.92 -22.84
CA PRO A 254 -33.10 -5.91 -22.85
C PRO A 254 -32.90 -6.46 -21.44
N THR A 255 -32.79 -7.77 -21.31
CA THR A 255 -32.57 -8.47 -20.07
C THR A 255 -31.21 -9.15 -20.12
N SER A 256 -30.34 -8.85 -19.13
CA SER A 256 -28.99 -9.41 -19.07
C SER A 256 -28.82 -10.32 -17.86
N PHE A 257 -28.15 -11.44 -18.06
CA PHE A 257 -27.72 -12.38 -17.04
C PHE A 257 -26.21 -12.43 -17.04
N SER A 258 -25.61 -12.37 -15.85
CA SER A 258 -24.17 -12.44 -15.69
C SER A 258 -23.79 -13.53 -14.68
N LEU A 259 -22.82 -14.36 -15.05
CA LEU A 259 -22.18 -15.32 -14.19
C LEU A 259 -20.70 -14.92 -14.05
N PHE A 260 -20.21 -14.90 -12.84
CA PHE A 260 -18.85 -14.49 -12.52
C PHE A 260 -18.17 -15.54 -11.65
N TYR A 261 -16.94 -15.91 -12.02
CA TYR A 261 -16.10 -16.83 -11.27
C TYR A 261 -14.76 -16.20 -10.95
N LYS A 262 -14.29 -16.36 -9.73
CA LYS A 262 -12.98 -15.88 -9.27
C LYS A 262 -12.31 -16.95 -8.40
N ALA A 263 -11.05 -17.24 -8.72
CA ALA A 263 -10.18 -18.09 -7.91
C ALA A 263 -8.83 -17.39 -7.70
N TYR A 264 -8.21 -17.63 -6.55
CA TYR A 264 -6.90 -17.07 -6.22
C TYR A 264 -6.19 -17.93 -5.18
N SER A 265 -4.86 -17.89 -5.15
CA SER A 265 -3.98 -18.53 -4.17
C SER A 265 -2.83 -17.59 -3.75
#